data_76326a35c914f57a9c0a7323f3679a6a
#
_entry.id   76326a35c914f57a9c0a7323f3679a6a
#
_cell.length_a   1.000
_cell.length_b   1.000
_cell.length_c   1.000
_cell.angle_alpha   90.00
_cell.angle_beta   90.00
_cell.angle_gamma   90.00
#
_symmetry.space_group_name_H-M   'P 1'
#
loop_
_entity.id
_entity.type
_entity.pdbx_description
1 polymer ?
#
loop_
_entity_poly.entity_id
_entity_poly.type
_entity_poly.pdbx_seq_one_letter_code
_entity_poly.pdbx_strand_id
1 'polypeptide(L)'
;MMLCLGVISPSVFAQSFDQNFQEWKAKQQMYDQKLKVSKPSHSYGSKNSHTKSSNDSTGQIHLNQATVNEFQQLKGVGEKKAQAIVEYRQKNGSFKNIDEIKNVKGIGPAIFEKNKSRLAL
;
A
#
# COMPACT_ATOMS: atom_id res chain seq x y z
N MET A 1 -11.96 64.20 3.99
CA MET A 1 -12.11 63.02 3.11
C MET A 1 -10.82 62.25 3.15
N MET A 2 -10.79 61.20 3.91
CA MET A 2 -9.59 60.37 4.08
C MET A 2 -9.93 58.97 3.62
N LEU A 3 -9.42 58.57 2.42
CA LEU A 3 -9.59 57.27 1.82
C LEU A 3 -8.55 56.34 2.44
N CYS A 4 -8.98 55.46 3.35
CA CYS A 4 -8.17 54.29 3.77
C CYS A 4 -8.31 53.19 2.74
N LEU A 5 -7.32 53.09 1.86
CA LEU A 5 -7.09 51.91 1.03
C LEU A 5 -6.55 50.79 1.91
N GLY A 6 -7.40 49.85 2.29
CA GLY A 6 -7.02 48.61 2.93
C GLY A 6 -6.22 47.72 1.97
N VAL A 7 -4.91 47.66 2.18
CA VAL A 7 -4.04 46.73 1.51
C VAL A 7 -4.30 45.35 2.11
N ILE A 8 -5.07 44.51 1.41
CA ILE A 8 -5.24 43.11 1.75
C ILE A 8 -3.96 42.41 1.32
N SER A 9 -3.09 42.16 2.29
CA SER A 9 -1.84 41.39 2.07
C SER A 9 -2.16 39.93 1.73
N PRO A 10 -1.57 39.36 0.67
CA PRO A 10 -1.80 37.98 0.26
C PRO A 10 -1.05 36.94 1.10
N SER A 11 -0.65 37.29 2.32
CA SER A 11 0.23 36.46 3.15
C SER A 11 -0.44 35.32 3.93
N VAL A 12 -1.77 35.24 3.92
CA VAL A 12 -2.49 34.28 4.79
C VAL A 12 -2.57 32.89 4.17
N PHE A 13 -2.43 32.76 2.85
CA PHE A 13 -2.55 31.45 2.18
C PHE A 13 -1.26 30.62 2.20
N ALA A 14 -0.10 31.25 2.35
CA ALA A 14 1.21 30.56 2.40
C ALA A 14 1.50 29.95 3.77
N GLN A 15 0.99 30.53 4.85
CA GLN A 15 1.28 30.05 6.22
C GLN A 15 0.60 28.72 6.54
N SER A 16 -0.56 28.45 5.96
CA SER A 16 -1.29 27.19 6.19
C SER A 16 -0.60 25.98 5.55
N PHE A 17 0.08 26.18 4.43
CA PHE A 17 0.80 25.10 3.73
C PHE A 17 2.11 24.73 4.44
N ASP A 18 2.84 25.70 4.95
CA ASP A 18 4.10 25.48 5.67
C ASP A 18 3.90 24.76 7.01
N GLN A 19 2.84 25.06 7.73
CA GLN A 19 2.53 24.38 9.00
C GLN A 19 2.20 22.92 8.78
N ASN A 20 1.41 22.60 7.77
CA ASN A 20 1.04 21.22 7.43
C ASN A 20 2.25 20.40 6.93
N PHE A 21 3.17 21.04 6.21
CA PHE A 21 4.40 20.41 5.73
C PHE A 21 5.39 20.13 6.87
N GLN A 22 5.51 21.02 7.85
CA GLN A 22 6.36 20.83 9.02
C GLN A 22 5.84 19.69 9.94
N GLU A 23 4.54 19.61 10.10
CA GLU A 23 3.89 18.54 10.87
C GLU A 23 4.09 17.16 10.22
N TRP A 24 3.97 17.09 8.89
CA TRP A 24 4.25 15.87 8.13
C TRP A 24 5.71 15.44 8.25
N LYS A 25 6.64 16.39 8.19
CA LYS A 25 8.09 16.16 8.31
C LYS A 25 8.48 15.68 9.71
N ALA A 26 7.89 16.27 10.76
CA ALA A 26 8.08 15.84 12.12
C ALA A 26 7.56 14.41 12.36
N LYS A 27 6.44 14.07 11.76
CA LYS A 27 5.84 12.73 11.85
C LYS A 27 6.72 11.67 11.18
N GLN A 28 7.32 11.97 10.03
CA GLN A 28 8.28 11.06 9.38
C GLN A 28 9.54 10.84 10.23
N GLN A 29 10.11 11.89 10.83
CA GLN A 29 11.29 11.77 11.69
C GLN A 29 11.02 10.90 12.93
N MET A 30 9.82 10.95 13.49
CA MET A 30 9.41 10.07 14.59
C MET A 30 9.34 8.59 14.18
N TYR A 31 8.90 8.30 12.96
CA TYR A 31 8.90 6.94 12.43
C TYR A 31 10.31 6.42 12.16
N ASP A 32 11.19 7.25 11.63
CA ASP A 32 12.59 6.90 11.37
C ASP A 32 13.40 6.67 12.65
N GLN A 33 13.12 7.43 13.72
CA GLN A 33 13.72 7.18 15.03
C GLN A 33 13.24 5.88 15.66
N LYS A 34 11.96 5.54 15.50
CA LYS A 34 11.40 4.29 16.01
C LYS A 34 11.97 3.05 15.31
N LEU A 35 12.35 3.19 14.04
CA LEU A 35 13.01 2.15 13.25
C LEU A 35 14.50 2.02 13.58
N LYS A 36 15.16 3.09 14.04
CA LYS A 36 16.58 3.05 14.43
C LYS A 36 16.86 2.35 15.78
N VAL A 37 15.86 2.23 16.64
CA VAL A 37 15.98 1.52 17.93
C VAL A 37 15.84 0.00 17.78
N SER A 38 15.35 -0.47 16.63
CA SER A 38 15.31 -1.89 16.30
C SER A 38 16.34 -2.23 15.23
N LYS A 39 17.64 -2.04 15.51
CA LYS A 39 18.68 -2.77 14.81
C LYS A 39 18.86 -4.12 15.50
N PRO A 40 18.39 -5.22 14.96
CA PRO A 40 18.98 -6.50 15.30
C PRO A 40 20.30 -6.60 14.52
N SER A 41 21.37 -6.81 15.26
CA SER A 41 22.67 -7.19 14.77
C SER A 41 22.54 -8.31 13.71
N HIS A 42 23.27 -8.14 12.63
CA HIS A 42 23.49 -9.17 11.63
C HIS A 42 23.93 -10.47 12.28
N SER A 43 23.02 -11.39 12.44
CA SER A 43 23.31 -12.80 12.53
C SER A 43 22.69 -13.43 11.27
N TYR A 44 23.55 -13.89 10.40
CA TYR A 44 23.23 -14.72 9.25
C TYR A 44 22.65 -16.03 9.81
N GLY A 45 21.36 -16.04 9.98
CA GLY A 45 20.57 -17.15 10.49
C GLY A 45 19.20 -17.07 9.84
N SER A 46 19.07 -17.75 8.71
CA SER A 46 17.79 -18.07 8.10
C SER A 46 16.82 -18.57 9.17
N LYS A 47 15.92 -17.69 9.60
CA LYS A 47 14.68 -18.10 10.25
C LYS A 47 13.56 -17.34 9.55
N ASN A 48 13.08 -17.97 8.48
CA ASN A 48 11.74 -17.77 7.97
C ASN A 48 10.77 -17.83 9.15
N SER A 49 10.36 -16.68 9.67
CA SER A 49 9.06 -16.61 10.34
C SER A 49 8.01 -16.66 9.23
N HIS A 50 7.77 -17.86 8.75
CA HIS A 50 6.55 -18.21 8.05
C HIS A 50 5.42 -18.01 9.07
N THR A 51 4.80 -16.84 9.08
CA THR A 51 3.38 -16.82 9.34
C THR A 51 2.80 -17.82 8.35
N LYS A 52 2.24 -18.89 8.87
CA LYS A 52 1.57 -19.95 8.11
C LYS A 52 0.66 -19.30 7.07
N SER A 53 1.20 -19.03 5.90
CA SER A 53 0.44 -19.04 4.67
C SER A 53 -0.02 -20.50 4.56
N SER A 54 -1.28 -20.74 4.67
CA SER A 54 -1.87 -22.02 4.34
C SER A 54 -1.59 -22.25 2.85
N ASN A 55 -0.42 -22.82 2.57
CA ASN A 55 -0.13 -23.43 1.29
C ASN A 55 -1.07 -24.62 1.17
N ASP A 56 -2.28 -24.32 0.74
CA ASP A 56 -3.09 -25.34 0.14
C ASP A 56 -2.34 -25.80 -1.10
N SER A 57 -2.07 -27.10 -1.16
CA SER A 57 -1.18 -27.78 -2.11
C SER A 57 -1.62 -27.67 -3.58
N THR A 58 -2.55 -26.82 -3.91
CA THR A 58 -3.15 -26.60 -5.22
C THR A 58 -2.52 -25.47 -6.03
N GLY A 59 -1.51 -24.76 -5.48
CA GLY A 59 -0.88 -23.62 -6.18
C GLY A 59 -1.83 -22.44 -6.42
N GLN A 60 -2.96 -22.41 -5.74
CA GLN A 60 -3.95 -21.34 -5.77
C GLN A 60 -3.56 -20.21 -4.83
N ILE A 61 -3.89 -18.99 -5.21
CA ILE A 61 -3.60 -17.78 -4.45
C ILE A 61 -4.93 -17.18 -3.98
N HIS A 62 -5.12 -17.19 -2.65
CA HIS A 62 -6.32 -16.66 -2.02
C HIS A 62 -6.30 -15.13 -1.95
N LEU A 63 -7.20 -14.46 -2.64
CA LEU A 63 -7.26 -12.99 -2.73
C LEU A 63 -7.35 -12.31 -1.36
N ASN A 64 -8.05 -12.93 -0.43
CA ASN A 64 -8.30 -12.36 0.90
C ASN A 64 -7.18 -12.62 1.91
N GLN A 65 -6.33 -13.60 1.66
CA GLN A 65 -5.31 -14.04 2.62
C GLN A 65 -3.89 -13.86 2.09
N ALA A 66 -3.69 -13.90 0.77
CA ALA A 66 -2.39 -13.85 0.15
C ALA A 66 -1.60 -12.58 0.48
N THR A 67 -0.32 -12.74 0.56
CA THR A 67 0.67 -11.68 0.76
C THR A 67 1.07 -11.03 -0.56
N VAL A 68 1.75 -9.87 -0.49
CA VAL A 68 2.30 -9.20 -1.68
C VAL A 68 3.22 -10.13 -2.47
N ASN A 69 4.03 -10.94 -1.79
CA ASN A 69 4.95 -11.87 -2.44
C ASN A 69 4.23 -13.00 -3.20
N GLU A 70 3.14 -13.50 -2.66
CA GLU A 70 2.31 -14.51 -3.34
C GLU A 70 1.62 -13.92 -4.57
N PHE A 71 1.13 -12.70 -4.50
CA PHE A 71 0.57 -12.01 -5.65
C PHE A 71 1.59 -11.76 -6.77
N GLN A 72 2.87 -11.59 -6.45
CA GLN A 72 3.93 -11.45 -7.44
C GLN A 72 4.17 -12.74 -8.25
N GLN A 73 3.72 -13.88 -7.77
CA GLN A 73 3.78 -15.15 -8.51
C GLN A 73 2.75 -15.23 -9.65
N LEU A 74 1.78 -14.32 -9.67
CA LEU A 74 0.81 -14.22 -10.74
C LEU A 74 1.44 -13.66 -12.02
N LYS A 75 1.04 -14.21 -13.17
CA LYS A 75 1.57 -13.79 -14.47
C LYS A 75 1.17 -12.34 -14.78
N GLY A 76 2.17 -11.46 -14.96
CA GLY A 76 1.96 -10.04 -15.26
C GLY A 76 1.64 -9.18 -14.05
N VAL A 77 1.78 -9.71 -12.84
CA VAL A 77 1.63 -8.98 -11.57
C VAL A 77 3.02 -8.79 -10.96
N GLY A 78 3.50 -7.56 -10.97
CA GLY A 78 4.71 -7.16 -10.28
C GLY A 78 4.38 -6.56 -8.91
N GLU A 79 5.42 -6.13 -8.18
CA GLU A 79 5.32 -5.58 -6.84
C GLU A 79 4.24 -4.48 -6.70
N LYS A 80 4.25 -3.48 -7.60
CA LYS A 80 3.30 -2.36 -7.57
C LYS A 80 1.84 -2.82 -7.71
N LYS A 81 1.60 -3.82 -8.55
CA LYS A 81 0.25 -4.40 -8.75
C LYS A 81 -0.15 -5.28 -7.57
N ALA A 82 0.78 -6.04 -7.03
CA ALA A 82 0.57 -6.84 -5.83
C ALA A 82 0.21 -5.96 -4.63
N GLN A 83 0.91 -4.85 -4.44
CA GLN A 83 0.58 -3.84 -3.43
C GLN A 83 -0.82 -3.25 -3.65
N ALA A 84 -1.16 -2.90 -4.90
CA ALA A 84 -2.48 -2.36 -5.23
C ALA A 84 -3.63 -3.34 -4.90
N ILE A 85 -3.40 -4.65 -5.03
CA ILE A 85 -4.40 -5.68 -4.62
C ILE A 85 -4.62 -5.63 -3.10
N VAL A 86 -3.53 -5.59 -2.33
CA VAL A 86 -3.60 -5.52 -0.87
C VAL A 86 -4.24 -4.21 -0.40
N GLU A 87 -3.89 -3.09 -1.01
CA GLU A 87 -4.52 -1.79 -0.74
C GLU A 87 -6.02 -1.79 -1.05
N TYR A 88 -6.41 -2.37 -2.18
CA TYR A 88 -7.82 -2.50 -2.55
C TYR A 88 -8.59 -3.26 -1.48
N ARG A 89 -8.06 -4.40 -1.02
CA ARG A 89 -8.63 -5.22 0.06
C ARG A 89 -8.80 -4.44 1.37
N GLN A 90 -7.82 -3.59 1.70
CA GLN A 90 -7.85 -2.78 2.92
C GLN A 90 -8.87 -1.65 2.84
N LYS A 91 -9.05 -1.06 1.67
CA LYS A 91 -9.97 0.08 1.47
C LYS A 91 -11.42 -0.33 1.25
N ASN A 92 -11.62 -1.39 0.50
CA ASN A 92 -12.96 -1.83 0.07
C ASN A 92 -13.46 -3.06 0.83
N GLY A 93 -12.62 -3.66 1.68
CA GLY A 93 -12.90 -4.90 2.35
C GLY A 93 -12.50 -6.13 1.53
N SER A 94 -12.81 -7.30 2.07
CA SER A 94 -12.51 -8.59 1.43
C SER A 94 -13.21 -8.73 0.08
N PHE A 95 -12.52 -9.34 -0.88
CA PHE A 95 -13.10 -9.68 -2.18
C PHE A 95 -14.25 -10.68 -2.00
N LYS A 96 -15.38 -10.40 -2.61
CA LYS A 96 -16.56 -11.29 -2.62
C LYS A 96 -16.53 -12.25 -3.79
N ASN A 97 -15.89 -11.85 -4.87
CA ASN A 97 -15.72 -12.64 -6.09
C ASN A 97 -14.30 -12.49 -6.62
N ILE A 98 -13.77 -13.53 -7.25
CA ILE A 98 -12.45 -13.46 -7.90
C ILE A 98 -12.42 -12.42 -9.03
N ASP A 99 -13.55 -12.13 -9.66
CA ASP A 99 -13.68 -11.12 -10.71
C ASP A 99 -13.46 -9.69 -10.23
N GLU A 100 -13.65 -9.42 -8.95
CA GLU A 100 -13.45 -8.08 -8.36
C GLU A 100 -12.00 -7.61 -8.45
N ILE A 101 -11.05 -8.53 -8.61
CA ILE A 101 -9.64 -8.18 -8.81
C ILE A 101 -9.43 -7.27 -10.05
N LYS A 102 -10.34 -7.32 -11.02
CA LYS A 102 -10.31 -6.45 -12.22
C LYS A 102 -10.53 -4.96 -11.88
N ASN A 103 -11.11 -4.67 -10.73
CA ASN A 103 -11.32 -3.30 -10.24
C ASN A 103 -10.05 -2.70 -9.62
N VAL A 104 -9.05 -3.53 -9.38
CA VAL A 104 -7.76 -3.08 -8.84
C VAL A 104 -6.97 -2.35 -9.91
N LYS A 105 -6.42 -1.18 -9.56
CA LYS A 105 -5.59 -0.39 -10.45
C LYS A 105 -4.42 -1.21 -11.02
N GLY A 106 -4.39 -1.33 -12.33
CA GLY A 106 -3.34 -2.05 -13.06
C GLY A 106 -3.62 -3.54 -13.28
N ILE A 107 -4.74 -4.06 -12.80
CA ILE A 107 -5.21 -5.42 -13.07
C ILE A 107 -6.37 -5.35 -14.06
N GLY A 108 -6.07 -5.62 -15.32
CA GLY A 108 -7.09 -5.66 -16.35
C GLY A 108 -7.59 -7.09 -16.62
N PRO A 109 -8.59 -7.24 -17.50
CA PRO A 109 -9.16 -8.54 -17.87
C PRO A 109 -8.11 -9.51 -18.42
N ALA A 110 -7.11 -9.02 -19.16
CA ALA A 110 -6.04 -9.84 -19.70
C ALA A 110 -5.16 -10.50 -18.61
N ILE A 111 -4.90 -9.80 -17.51
CA ILE A 111 -4.17 -10.34 -16.38
C ILE A 111 -5.05 -11.32 -15.60
N PHE A 112 -6.31 -10.99 -15.43
CA PHE A 112 -7.29 -11.85 -14.77
C PHE A 112 -7.42 -13.21 -15.48
N GLU A 113 -7.66 -13.22 -16.78
CA GLU A 113 -7.82 -14.45 -17.57
C GLU A 113 -6.58 -15.36 -17.52
N LYS A 114 -5.38 -14.78 -17.54
CA LYS A 114 -4.12 -15.53 -17.43
C LYS A 114 -3.92 -16.21 -16.06
N ASN A 115 -4.59 -15.73 -15.04
CA ASN A 115 -4.40 -16.17 -13.66
C ASN A 115 -5.65 -16.75 -13.02
N LYS A 116 -6.79 -16.73 -13.70
CA LYS A 116 -8.09 -17.16 -13.20
C LYS A 116 -8.07 -18.54 -12.54
N SER A 117 -7.37 -19.48 -13.15
CA SER A 117 -7.24 -20.86 -12.62
C SER A 117 -6.43 -20.96 -11.33
N ARG A 118 -5.67 -19.91 -11.00
CA ARG A 118 -4.81 -19.85 -9.81
C ARG A 118 -5.38 -18.94 -8.72
N LEU A 119 -6.49 -18.27 -8.99
CA LEU A 119 -7.14 -17.37 -8.04
C LEU A 119 -8.23 -18.09 -7.27
N ALA A 120 -8.26 -17.89 -5.95
CA ALA A 120 -9.30 -18.32 -5.03
C ALA A 120 -9.70 -17.19 -4.07
N LEU A 121 -10.80 -17.34 -3.35
CA LEU A 121 -11.27 -16.38 -2.34
C LEU A 121 -10.71 -16.69 -0.95
#